data_f2b7348994f5d9e949737fe868354b1f
#
_entry.id   f2b7348994f5d9e949737fe868354b1f
#
_cell.length_a   1.000
_cell.length_b   1.000
_cell.length_c   1.000
_cell.angle_alpha   90.00
_cell.angle_beta   90.00
_cell.angle_gamma   90.00
#
_symmetry.space_group_name_H-M   'P 1'
#
loop_
_entity.id
_entity.type
_entity.pdbx_description
1 polymer ?
#
loop_
_entity_poly.entity_id
_entity_poly.type
_entity_poly.pdbx_seq_one_letter_code
_entity_poly.pdbx_strand_id
1 'polypeptide(L)'
;MKKKVAGSLLCLMLLTAALSLAQAPTHHALQADAATQSRIDPCSLLTSADVAAVQGEPVQQTKPSNQPGTGLLMLQCLFRTTTPTKSVSLAVAAPSAMSPRAFWRKQFHTGQDAAKEKDPAGAEKKSVAERKEREEEESMKPRAIAGLGEEAYWVGGPIAGALYVLKGNTFLRISVGGIREEPVRIEKSKALARIALKRM
;
A
#
# COMPACT_ATOMS: atom_id res chain seq x y z
N MET A 1 -53.49 29.82 -43.30
CA MET A 1 -53.57 29.57 -44.75
C MET A 1 -52.82 28.24 -44.97
N LYS A 2 -53.62 27.13 -45.20
CA LYS A 2 -53.78 26.41 -46.47
C LYS A 2 -52.41 25.94 -47.05
N LYS A 3 -52.09 24.64 -47.32
CA LYS A 3 -52.79 23.47 -47.88
C LYS A 3 -51.90 22.25 -47.60
N LYS A 4 -52.29 21.03 -47.10
CA LYS A 4 -52.83 19.86 -47.82
C LYS A 4 -52.14 19.47 -49.14
N VAL A 5 -51.65 18.21 -49.19
CA VAL A 5 -51.92 17.10 -50.14
C VAL A 5 -50.94 15.99 -49.75
N ALA A 6 -51.20 14.77 -49.26
CA ALA A 6 -51.92 13.62 -49.79
C ALA A 6 -51.30 12.94 -51.02
N GLY A 7 -50.98 11.66 -50.87
CA GLY A 7 -50.55 10.73 -51.93
C GLY A 7 -49.76 9.57 -51.35
N SER A 8 -50.27 8.58 -50.89
CA SER A 8 -50.81 7.25 -51.26
C SER A 8 -50.22 6.59 -52.49
N LEU A 9 -49.62 5.43 -52.34
CA LEU A 9 -49.66 4.14 -53.10
C LEU A 9 -48.43 3.33 -52.69
N LEU A 10 -48.51 2.27 -52.00
CA LEU A 10 -48.89 0.89 -52.31
C LEU A 10 -48.07 0.25 -53.46
N CYS A 11 -47.13 -0.66 -53.14
CA CYS A 11 -46.67 -1.86 -53.85
C CYS A 11 -45.67 -2.59 -52.92
N LEU A 12 -46.00 -3.64 -52.33
CA LEU A 12 -46.23 -5.05 -52.69
C LEU A 12 -44.95 -5.76 -53.20
N MET A 13 -44.62 -6.81 -52.45
CA MET A 13 -43.85 -8.00 -52.80
C MET A 13 -42.32 -7.84 -52.89
N LEU A 14 -41.48 -8.62 -52.23
CA LEU A 14 -41.35 -10.07 -52.22
C LEU A 14 -40.31 -10.52 -51.16
N LEU A 15 -40.60 -11.63 -50.57
CA LEU A 15 -39.75 -12.54 -49.79
C LEU A 15 -38.35 -12.71 -50.41
N THR A 16 -37.29 -12.56 -49.55
CA THR A 16 -36.17 -13.48 -49.58
C THR A 16 -35.67 -13.66 -48.17
N ALA A 17 -35.89 -14.85 -47.65
CA ALA A 17 -35.27 -15.35 -46.44
C ALA A 17 -33.77 -15.55 -46.72
N ALA A 18 -32.93 -14.75 -46.09
CA ALA A 18 -31.51 -15.04 -45.94
C ALA A 18 -31.22 -15.35 -44.50
N LEU A 19 -31.09 -16.63 -44.22
CA LEU A 19 -30.66 -17.22 -42.94
C LEU A 19 -29.18 -16.86 -42.75
N SER A 20 -28.88 -15.73 -42.14
CA SER A 20 -27.51 -15.40 -41.68
C SER A 20 -27.36 -15.93 -40.28
N LEU A 21 -26.70 -17.09 -40.14
CA LEU A 21 -26.11 -17.54 -38.90
C LEU A 21 -25.02 -16.53 -38.53
N ALA A 22 -25.38 -15.56 -37.71
CA ALA A 22 -24.39 -14.76 -37.01
C ALA A 22 -23.75 -15.61 -35.91
N GLN A 23 -22.61 -16.15 -36.18
CA GLN A 23 -21.73 -16.71 -35.17
C GLN A 23 -21.31 -15.57 -34.24
N ALA A 24 -21.85 -15.53 -33.03
CA ALA A 24 -21.33 -14.68 -31.98
C ALA A 24 -19.92 -15.12 -31.65
N PRO A 25 -18.95 -14.19 -31.62
CA PRO A 25 -17.61 -14.52 -31.12
C PRO A 25 -17.73 -14.83 -29.64
N THR A 26 -17.43 -16.07 -29.28
CA THR A 26 -17.26 -16.55 -27.89
C THR A 26 -15.99 -15.92 -27.31
N HIS A 27 -16.05 -14.67 -26.88
CA HIS A 27 -15.05 -14.04 -26.03
C HIS A 27 -15.29 -14.38 -24.54
N HIS A 28 -15.44 -15.67 -24.23
CA HIS A 28 -15.50 -16.15 -22.87
C HIS A 28 -14.42 -17.21 -22.66
N ALA A 29 -13.17 -16.82 -22.53
CA ALA A 29 -12.16 -17.72 -21.96
C ALA A 29 -10.81 -17.08 -21.63
N LEU A 30 -10.71 -15.86 -21.17
CA LEU A 30 -9.42 -15.33 -20.67
C LEU A 30 -9.55 -14.41 -19.44
N GLN A 31 -10.59 -14.52 -18.65
CA GLN A 31 -10.77 -13.70 -17.44
C GLN A 31 -10.89 -14.51 -16.14
N ALA A 32 -10.60 -15.81 -16.13
CA ALA A 32 -10.86 -16.64 -14.96
C ALA A 32 -9.65 -16.92 -14.06
N ASP A 33 -8.41 -16.53 -14.40
CA ASP A 33 -7.23 -16.90 -13.61
C ASP A 33 -6.56 -15.77 -12.83
N ALA A 34 -7.09 -14.56 -12.83
CA ALA A 34 -6.56 -13.44 -12.03
C ALA A 34 -7.24 -13.27 -10.65
N ALA A 35 -8.14 -14.14 -10.24
CA ALA A 35 -9.13 -13.81 -9.22
C ALA A 35 -9.00 -14.53 -7.88
N THR A 36 -7.93 -15.23 -7.56
CA THR A 36 -7.87 -15.91 -6.24
C THR A 36 -6.51 -15.76 -5.55
N GLN A 37 -5.86 -14.63 -5.67
CA GLN A 37 -4.96 -14.24 -4.60
C GLN A 37 -5.80 -13.64 -3.49
N SER A 38 -5.98 -14.38 -2.40
CA SER A 38 -6.65 -13.91 -1.17
C SER A 38 -6.05 -12.57 -0.78
N ARG A 39 -6.77 -11.49 -1.09
CA ARG A 39 -6.34 -10.14 -0.72
C ARG A 39 -6.51 -10.00 0.78
N ILE A 40 -5.41 -9.89 1.50
CA ILE A 40 -5.44 -9.64 2.93
C ILE A 40 -6.09 -8.27 3.15
N ASP A 41 -7.20 -8.24 3.89
CA ASP A 41 -7.81 -6.99 4.33
C ASP A 41 -7.02 -6.41 5.53
N PRO A 42 -6.35 -5.27 5.39
CA PRO A 42 -5.58 -4.69 6.49
C PRO A 42 -6.44 -4.29 7.69
N CYS A 43 -7.75 -4.01 7.48
CA CYS A 43 -8.63 -3.68 8.59
C CYS A 43 -9.00 -4.89 9.45
N SER A 44 -8.82 -6.12 8.96
CA SER A 44 -9.03 -7.35 9.72
C SER A 44 -7.81 -7.75 10.57
N LEU A 45 -6.62 -7.20 10.28
CA LEU A 45 -5.39 -7.58 10.97
C LEU A 45 -5.23 -6.94 12.35
N LEU A 46 -5.90 -5.81 12.59
CA LEU A 46 -5.95 -5.15 13.90
C LEU A 46 -7.39 -4.79 14.23
N THR A 47 -7.78 -5.00 15.48
CA THR A 47 -9.05 -4.50 16.00
C THR A 47 -8.89 -3.11 16.58
N SER A 48 -10.01 -2.38 16.76
CA SER A 48 -10.01 -1.11 17.48
C SER A 48 -9.49 -1.25 18.90
N ALA A 49 -9.75 -2.40 19.56
CA ALA A 49 -9.24 -2.70 20.90
C ALA A 49 -7.71 -2.88 20.93
N ASP A 50 -7.13 -3.56 19.93
CA ASP A 50 -5.68 -3.72 19.81
C ASP A 50 -4.99 -2.36 19.69
N VAL A 51 -5.53 -1.49 18.83
CA VAL A 51 -4.99 -0.15 18.64
C VAL A 51 -5.16 0.71 19.88
N ALA A 52 -6.33 0.68 20.51
CA ALA A 52 -6.59 1.44 21.74
C ALA A 52 -5.65 1.03 22.86
N ALA A 53 -5.41 -0.27 23.04
CA ALA A 53 -4.50 -0.78 24.08
C ALA A 53 -3.06 -0.26 23.89
N VAL A 54 -2.58 -0.16 22.64
CA VAL A 54 -1.23 0.31 22.34
C VAL A 54 -1.14 1.84 22.35
N GLN A 55 -2.16 2.56 21.83
CA GLN A 55 -2.15 4.02 21.76
C GLN A 55 -2.56 4.70 23.07
N GLY A 56 -3.31 4.01 23.92
CA GLY A 56 -3.85 4.56 25.16
C GLY A 56 -5.09 5.43 24.97
N GLU A 57 -5.75 5.33 23.80
CA GLU A 57 -6.99 6.06 23.46
C GLU A 57 -7.91 5.21 22.58
N PRO A 58 -9.25 5.41 22.69
CA PRO A 58 -10.20 4.68 21.88
C PRO A 58 -10.11 5.07 20.40
N VAL A 59 -10.32 4.09 19.52
CA VAL A 59 -10.49 4.29 18.10
C VAL A 59 -11.92 4.74 17.81
N GLN A 60 -12.08 5.88 17.18
CA GLN A 60 -13.37 6.47 16.83
C GLN A 60 -13.85 6.00 15.45
N GLN A 61 -12.94 5.72 14.53
CA GLN A 61 -13.27 5.34 13.17
C GLN A 61 -12.17 4.45 12.58
N THR A 62 -12.58 3.43 11.85
CA THR A 62 -11.72 2.61 11.01
C THR A 62 -12.06 2.87 9.55
N LYS A 63 -11.06 3.26 8.74
CA LYS A 63 -11.27 3.64 7.34
C LYS A 63 -10.32 2.86 6.43
N PRO A 64 -10.85 1.96 5.57
CA PRO A 64 -10.06 1.33 4.53
C PRO A 64 -9.77 2.31 3.39
N SER A 65 -8.63 2.15 2.75
CA SER A 65 -8.25 2.86 1.52
C SER A 65 -7.24 2.05 0.72
N ASN A 66 -7.14 2.34 -0.57
CA ASN A 66 -6.19 1.70 -1.46
C ASN A 66 -5.34 2.79 -2.11
N GLN A 67 -4.03 2.61 -2.10
CA GLN A 67 -3.11 3.54 -2.74
C GLN A 67 -2.31 2.78 -3.81
N PRO A 68 -2.51 3.10 -5.09
CA PRO A 68 -1.64 2.60 -6.14
C PRO A 68 -0.24 3.19 -5.93
N GLY A 69 0.74 2.32 -5.82
CA GLY A 69 2.16 2.68 -5.76
C GLY A 69 2.87 2.31 -7.06
N THR A 70 4.13 2.67 -7.18
CA THR A 70 4.96 2.32 -8.33
C THR A 70 5.21 0.80 -8.35
N GLY A 71 4.35 0.06 -9.08
CA GLY A 71 4.42 -1.40 -9.23
C GLY A 71 3.78 -2.23 -8.12
N LEU A 72 3.23 -1.62 -7.08
CA LEU A 72 2.51 -2.28 -5.99
C LEU A 72 1.14 -1.64 -5.76
N LEU A 73 0.24 -2.40 -5.18
CA LEU A 73 -0.99 -1.88 -4.59
C LEU A 73 -0.84 -1.93 -3.06
N MET A 74 -0.95 -0.79 -2.40
CA MET A 74 -0.96 -0.71 -0.95
C MET A 74 -2.41 -0.65 -0.45
N LEU A 75 -2.86 -1.75 0.13
CA LEU A 75 -4.14 -1.82 0.84
C LEU A 75 -3.92 -1.27 2.25
N GLN A 76 -4.69 -0.28 2.65
CA GLN A 76 -4.46 0.44 3.90
C GLN A 76 -5.70 0.48 4.78
N CYS A 77 -5.50 0.41 6.08
CA CYS A 77 -6.50 0.70 7.11
C CYS A 77 -6.00 1.83 8.01
N LEU A 78 -6.78 2.91 8.11
CA LEU A 78 -6.53 4.00 9.04
C LEU A 78 -7.43 3.84 10.27
N PHE A 79 -6.84 3.71 11.44
CA PHE A 79 -7.51 3.72 12.74
C PHE A 79 -7.39 5.12 13.35
N ARG A 80 -8.48 5.87 13.25
CA ARG A 80 -8.54 7.23 13.80
C ARG A 80 -8.89 7.17 15.27
N THR A 81 -8.02 7.71 16.11
CA THR A 81 -8.25 7.85 17.54
C THR A 81 -8.96 9.16 17.88
N THR A 82 -9.38 9.33 19.12
CA THR A 82 -9.99 10.57 19.63
C THR A 82 -9.10 11.79 19.36
N THR A 83 -7.80 11.65 19.55
CA THR A 83 -6.80 12.64 19.15
C THR A 83 -6.29 12.30 17.74
N PRO A 84 -6.65 13.03 16.68
CA PRO A 84 -6.33 12.66 15.29
C PRO A 84 -4.83 12.43 15.03
N THR A 85 -3.96 13.16 15.72
CA THR A 85 -2.50 13.00 15.59
C THR A 85 -2.00 11.65 16.11
N LYS A 86 -2.73 10.98 17.00
CA LYS A 86 -2.39 9.64 17.54
C LYS A 86 -2.95 8.49 16.72
N SER A 87 -3.50 8.74 15.55
CA SER A 87 -4.02 7.71 14.66
C SER A 87 -2.93 6.72 14.24
N VAL A 88 -3.36 5.51 13.91
CA VAL A 88 -2.50 4.42 13.43
C VAL A 88 -2.86 4.08 11.99
N SER A 89 -1.86 3.88 11.16
CA SER A 89 -2.02 3.40 9.79
C SER A 89 -1.34 2.04 9.66
N LEU A 90 -2.11 1.05 9.19
CA LEU A 90 -1.60 -0.25 8.78
C LEU A 90 -1.83 -0.41 7.28
N ALA A 91 -0.77 -0.72 6.54
CA ALA A 91 -0.87 -1.04 5.13
C ALA A 91 -0.27 -2.41 4.83
N VAL A 92 -0.83 -3.10 3.84
CA VAL A 92 -0.36 -4.40 3.34
C VAL A 92 -0.08 -4.26 1.86
N ALA A 93 1.09 -4.70 1.43
CA ALA A 93 1.46 -4.73 0.03
C ALA A 93 0.77 -5.88 -0.69
N ALA A 94 0.03 -5.58 -1.75
CA ALA A 94 -0.54 -6.56 -2.65
C ALA A 94 0.20 -6.55 -4.00
N PRO A 95 0.32 -7.69 -4.69
CA PRO A 95 0.90 -7.76 -6.01
C PRO A 95 0.16 -6.86 -7.01
N SER A 96 0.92 -6.21 -7.89
CA SER A 96 0.42 -5.48 -9.05
C SER A 96 1.38 -5.75 -10.21
N ALA A 97 2.05 -4.75 -10.76
CA ALA A 97 3.07 -4.95 -11.80
C ALA A 97 4.36 -5.63 -11.27
N MET A 98 4.56 -5.60 -9.95
CA MET A 98 5.72 -6.19 -9.27
C MET A 98 5.25 -7.02 -8.07
N SER A 99 5.98 -8.09 -7.72
CA SER A 99 5.73 -8.80 -6.47
C SER A 99 6.23 -7.98 -5.27
N PRO A 100 5.54 -8.02 -4.12
CA PRO A 100 5.98 -7.33 -2.91
C PRO A 100 7.39 -7.71 -2.47
N ARG A 101 7.78 -8.99 -2.59
CA ARG A 101 9.15 -9.45 -2.27
C ARG A 101 10.21 -8.88 -3.23
N ALA A 102 9.90 -8.70 -4.51
CA ALA A 102 10.82 -8.07 -5.46
C ALA A 102 11.00 -6.58 -5.14
N PHE A 103 9.90 -5.89 -4.80
CA PHE A 103 9.95 -4.51 -4.32
C PHE A 103 10.78 -4.39 -3.03
N TRP A 104 10.56 -5.31 -2.06
CA TRP A 104 11.29 -5.35 -0.80
C TRP A 104 12.81 -5.41 -1.02
N ARG A 105 13.28 -6.36 -1.85
CA ARG A 105 14.71 -6.45 -2.18
C ARG A 105 15.27 -5.17 -2.77
N LYS A 106 14.52 -4.56 -3.69
CA LYS A 106 14.92 -3.28 -4.30
C LYS A 106 14.99 -2.16 -3.27
N GLN A 107 14.04 -2.11 -2.33
CA GLN A 107 13.94 -1.02 -1.35
C GLN A 107 14.97 -1.12 -0.22
N PHE A 108 15.24 -2.34 0.27
CA PHE A 108 16.00 -2.53 1.50
C PHE A 108 17.38 -3.18 1.29
N HIS A 109 17.66 -3.82 0.14
CA HIS A 109 18.93 -4.51 -0.09
C HIS A 109 19.85 -3.79 -1.08
N THR A 110 19.32 -3.05 -2.05
CA THR A 110 20.16 -2.38 -3.08
C THR A 110 21.04 -1.25 -2.51
N GLY A 111 20.70 -0.71 -1.35
CA GLY A 111 21.47 0.34 -0.69
C GLY A 111 22.56 -0.17 0.26
N GLN A 112 22.54 -1.46 0.62
CA GLN A 112 23.53 -2.02 1.56
C GLN A 112 24.87 -2.34 0.87
N ASP A 113 24.85 -2.65 -0.42
CA ASP A 113 26.06 -2.92 -1.20
C ASP A 113 26.85 -1.65 -1.51
N ALA A 114 26.16 -0.49 -1.63
CA ALA A 114 26.79 0.80 -1.88
C ALA A 114 27.43 1.44 -0.62
N ALA A 115 27.08 0.98 0.58
CA ALA A 115 27.62 1.52 1.83
C ALA A 115 28.98 0.94 2.24
N LYS A 116 29.43 -0.14 1.57
CA LYS A 116 30.73 -0.79 1.87
C LYS A 116 31.94 -0.14 1.20
N GLU A 117 31.73 0.86 0.34
CA GLU A 117 32.80 1.42 -0.51
C GLU A 117 33.06 2.92 -0.29
N LYS A 118 32.73 3.48 0.87
CA LYS A 118 33.14 4.86 1.22
C LYS A 118 34.20 4.86 2.29
N ASP A 119 35.42 4.98 1.80
CA ASP A 119 36.66 5.30 2.57
C ASP A 119 36.49 6.62 3.34
N PRO A 120 36.91 6.71 4.62
CA PRO A 120 36.75 7.91 5.43
C PRO A 120 37.94 8.88 5.27
N ALA A 121 38.30 9.26 4.05
CA ALA A 121 39.36 10.25 3.84
C ALA A 121 38.79 11.56 3.28
N GLY A 122 38.58 12.55 4.13
CA GLY A 122 38.20 13.90 3.73
C GLY A 122 37.38 14.65 4.76
N ALA A 123 37.97 15.01 5.89
CA ALA A 123 37.36 15.93 6.86
C ALA A 123 37.45 17.37 6.35
N GLU A 124 36.60 17.75 5.41
CA GLU A 124 36.37 19.16 5.11
C GLU A 124 35.36 19.76 6.08
N LYS A 125 35.61 21.00 6.51
CA LYS A 125 34.69 21.79 7.36
C LYS A 125 33.41 22.07 6.59
N LYS A 126 32.42 21.18 6.74
CA LYS A 126 31.08 21.35 6.15
C LYS A 126 30.29 22.40 6.91
N SER A 127 29.50 23.19 6.18
CA SER A 127 28.59 24.19 6.75
C SER A 127 27.53 23.55 7.66
N VAL A 128 26.96 24.31 8.59
CA VAL A 128 25.94 23.84 9.53
C VAL A 128 24.69 23.32 8.76
N ALA A 129 24.38 23.89 7.61
CA ALA A 129 23.27 23.48 6.75
C ALA A 129 23.52 22.10 6.13
N GLU A 130 24.68 21.86 5.52
CA GLU A 130 25.09 20.57 4.95
C GLU A 130 25.15 19.46 6.00
N ARG A 131 25.51 19.83 7.22
CA ARG A 131 25.55 18.90 8.35
C ARG A 131 24.13 18.46 8.76
N LYS A 132 23.17 19.41 8.78
CA LYS A 132 21.79 19.15 9.10
C LYS A 132 21.09 18.29 8.02
N GLU A 133 21.31 18.60 6.75
CA GLU A 133 20.78 17.80 5.63
C GLU A 133 21.31 16.36 5.68
N ARG A 134 22.57 16.19 6.00
CA ARG A 134 23.19 14.87 6.12
C ARG A 134 22.68 14.07 7.33
N GLU A 135 22.42 14.74 8.46
CA GLU A 135 21.81 14.12 9.64
C GLU A 135 20.35 13.71 9.34
N GLU A 136 19.61 14.50 8.58
CA GLU A 136 18.26 14.18 8.12
C GLU A 136 18.26 13.00 7.13
N GLU A 137 19.16 12.98 6.15
CA GLU A 137 19.34 11.85 5.22
C GLU A 137 19.75 10.57 5.95
N GLU A 138 20.65 10.65 6.90
CA GLU A 138 21.10 9.49 7.68
C GLU A 138 20.00 8.95 8.60
N SER A 139 19.16 9.82 9.15
CA SER A 139 18.00 9.45 9.97
C SER A 139 16.91 8.74 9.17
N MET A 140 16.85 8.96 7.86
CA MET A 140 15.87 8.30 6.96
C MET A 140 16.36 6.96 6.41
N LYS A 141 17.60 6.56 6.69
CA LYS A 141 18.10 5.24 6.26
C LYS A 141 17.35 4.12 6.98
N PRO A 142 16.99 3.03 6.25
CA PRO A 142 16.36 1.87 6.86
C PRO A 142 17.24 1.27 7.96
N ARG A 143 16.69 1.12 9.16
CA ARG A 143 17.36 0.43 10.29
C ARG A 143 16.73 -0.93 10.52
N ALA A 144 17.54 -1.99 10.51
CA ALA A 144 17.06 -3.34 10.74
C ALA A 144 16.48 -3.51 12.15
N ILE A 145 15.34 -4.19 12.23
CA ILE A 145 14.63 -4.52 13.48
C ILE A 145 14.56 -6.04 13.60
N ALA A 146 15.19 -6.58 14.62
CA ALA A 146 15.20 -8.02 14.85
C ALA A 146 13.89 -8.55 15.45
N GLY A 147 13.58 -9.84 15.21
CA GLY A 147 12.52 -10.59 15.87
C GLY A 147 11.11 -10.30 15.37
N LEU A 148 10.96 -9.83 14.14
CA LEU A 148 9.67 -9.61 13.49
C LEU A 148 9.67 -10.11 12.05
N GLY A 149 8.73 -10.99 11.71
CA GLY A 149 8.62 -11.55 10.37
C GLY A 149 9.89 -12.26 9.92
N GLU A 150 10.16 -12.27 8.61
CA GLU A 150 11.41 -12.74 8.05
C GLU A 150 12.49 -11.67 8.11
N GLU A 151 12.09 -10.43 7.81
CA GLU A 151 12.90 -9.22 7.90
C GLU A 151 12.02 -8.06 8.33
N ALA A 152 12.61 -7.11 9.04
CA ALA A 152 11.92 -5.88 9.37
C ALA A 152 12.88 -4.69 9.38
N TYR A 153 12.36 -3.52 8.97
CA TYR A 153 13.10 -2.27 8.94
C TYR A 153 12.25 -1.13 9.49
N TRP A 154 12.87 -0.29 10.28
CA TRP A 154 12.33 1.02 10.60
C TRP A 154 12.84 2.05 9.61
N VAL A 155 11.92 2.81 9.02
CA VAL A 155 12.25 3.95 8.15
C VAL A 155 11.60 5.19 8.74
N GLY A 156 12.39 6.14 9.15
CA GLY A 156 11.86 7.38 9.72
C GLY A 156 12.88 8.18 10.49
N GLY A 157 12.49 9.39 10.83
CA GLY A 157 13.27 10.36 11.56
C GLY A 157 12.57 10.87 12.82
N PRO A 158 12.99 12.03 13.33
CA PRO A 158 12.52 12.57 14.62
C PRO A 158 11.00 12.80 14.69
N ILE A 159 10.36 13.14 13.57
CA ILE A 159 8.95 13.55 13.55
C ILE A 159 8.02 12.39 13.17
N ALA A 160 8.40 11.58 12.19
CA ALA A 160 7.57 10.52 11.63
C ALA A 160 8.39 9.30 11.26
N GLY A 161 7.73 8.15 11.16
CA GLY A 161 8.36 6.91 10.72
C GLY A 161 7.36 5.78 10.56
N ALA A 162 7.82 4.69 9.97
CA ALA A 162 7.05 3.49 9.81
C ALA A 162 7.92 2.24 9.98
N LEU A 163 7.32 1.22 10.55
CA LEU A 163 7.87 -0.12 10.63
C LEU A 163 7.39 -0.92 9.41
N TYR A 164 8.32 -1.48 8.68
CA TYR A 164 8.08 -2.40 7.58
C TYR A 164 8.43 -3.81 8.02
N VAL A 165 7.60 -4.81 7.71
CA VAL A 165 7.83 -6.20 8.10
C VAL A 165 7.47 -7.13 6.95
N LEU A 166 8.43 -7.94 6.50
CA LEU A 166 8.26 -8.95 5.46
C LEU A 166 7.73 -10.25 6.03
N LYS A 167 6.72 -10.84 5.39
CA LYS A 167 6.22 -12.18 5.67
C LYS A 167 5.78 -12.86 4.36
N GLY A 168 6.46 -13.93 3.95
CA GLY A 168 6.18 -14.61 2.68
C GLY A 168 6.39 -13.68 1.48
N ASN A 169 5.42 -13.61 0.60
CA ASN A 169 5.45 -12.74 -0.58
C ASN A 169 4.68 -11.42 -0.37
N THR A 170 4.52 -10.99 0.86
CA THR A 170 3.89 -9.71 1.20
C THR A 170 4.65 -9.01 2.31
N PHE A 171 4.39 -7.73 2.52
CA PHE A 171 4.88 -7.02 3.69
C PHE A 171 3.80 -6.08 4.23
N LEU A 172 3.90 -5.81 5.51
CA LEU A 172 3.08 -4.77 6.14
C LEU A 172 3.94 -3.54 6.48
N ARG A 173 3.26 -2.39 6.51
CA ARG A 173 3.80 -1.12 6.95
C ARG A 173 2.91 -0.55 8.04
N ILE A 174 3.49 -0.29 9.21
CA ILE A 174 2.76 0.29 10.34
C ILE A 174 3.37 1.65 10.68
N SER A 175 2.52 2.66 10.80
CA SER A 175 2.89 3.98 11.26
C SER A 175 2.01 4.39 12.43
N VAL A 176 2.65 4.78 13.53
CA VAL A 176 2.01 5.21 14.79
C VAL A 176 2.24 6.70 14.95
N GLY A 177 1.16 7.46 15.04
CA GLY A 177 1.22 8.91 15.19
C GLY A 177 1.21 9.39 16.65
N GLY A 178 1.45 10.69 16.84
CA GLY A 178 1.28 11.40 18.11
C GLY A 178 2.33 11.15 19.19
N ILE A 179 3.47 10.59 18.81
CA ILE A 179 4.57 10.27 19.73
C ILE A 179 5.85 10.91 19.20
N ARG A 180 6.51 11.72 20.01
CA ARG A 180 7.74 12.41 19.63
C ARG A 180 8.96 11.49 19.70
N GLU A 181 9.01 10.67 20.74
CA GLU A 181 10.15 9.78 21.02
C GLU A 181 10.15 8.61 20.04
N GLU A 182 11.14 8.58 19.16
CA GLU A 182 11.27 7.55 18.13
C GLU A 182 11.35 6.13 18.72
N PRO A 183 12.11 5.85 19.79
CA PRO A 183 12.12 4.52 20.38
C PRO A 183 10.74 4.04 20.83
N VAL A 184 9.91 4.94 21.36
CA VAL A 184 8.54 4.62 21.78
C VAL A 184 7.64 4.32 20.56
N ARG A 185 7.81 5.08 19.47
CA ARG A 185 7.11 4.79 18.20
C ARG A 185 7.46 3.41 17.67
N ILE A 186 8.74 3.06 17.69
CA ILE A 186 9.23 1.74 17.25
C ILE A 186 8.58 0.64 18.10
N GLU A 187 8.63 0.73 19.42
CA GLU A 187 8.07 -0.32 20.30
C GLU A 187 6.56 -0.47 20.11
N LYS A 188 5.82 0.62 20.00
CA LYS A 188 4.38 0.55 19.72
C LYS A 188 4.09 -0.06 18.34
N SER A 189 4.86 0.31 17.33
CA SER A 189 4.75 -0.29 15.99
C SER A 189 5.06 -1.79 16.01
N LYS A 190 6.07 -2.21 16.78
CA LYS A 190 6.41 -3.63 16.99
C LYS A 190 5.29 -4.39 17.69
N ALA A 191 4.66 -3.80 18.70
CA ALA A 191 3.53 -4.41 19.39
C ALA A 191 2.37 -4.68 18.45
N LEU A 192 1.98 -3.68 17.64
CA LEU A 192 0.92 -3.84 16.63
C LEU A 192 1.32 -4.81 15.53
N ALA A 193 2.58 -4.78 15.07
CA ALA A 193 3.08 -5.71 14.06
C ALA A 193 2.97 -7.17 14.51
N ARG A 194 3.33 -7.48 15.77
CA ARG A 194 3.20 -8.84 16.32
C ARG A 194 1.75 -9.34 16.30
N ILE A 195 0.80 -8.47 16.57
CA ILE A 195 -0.63 -8.82 16.53
C ILE A 195 -1.06 -9.06 15.08
N ALA A 196 -0.74 -8.14 14.17
CA ALA A 196 -1.10 -8.25 12.76
C ALA A 196 -0.50 -9.49 12.10
N LEU A 197 0.77 -9.79 12.38
CA LEU A 197 1.47 -10.97 11.83
C LEU A 197 0.85 -12.30 12.26
N LYS A 198 0.21 -12.38 13.42
CA LYS A 198 -0.50 -13.60 13.86
C LYS A 198 -1.80 -13.83 13.08
N ARG A 199 -2.36 -12.78 12.48
CA ARG A 199 -3.61 -12.83 11.71
C ARG A 199 -3.39 -12.82 10.20
N MET A 200 -2.16 -12.69 9.74
CA MET A 200 -1.73 -12.92 8.36
C MET A 200 -1.49 -14.41 8.15
#